data_6e08fd61274c8fa166535c4db65da608
#
_entry.id   6e08fd61274c8fa166535c4db65da608
#
_cell.length_a   1.000
_cell.length_b   1.000
_cell.length_c   1.000
_cell.angle_alpha   90.00
_cell.angle_beta   90.00
_cell.angle_gamma   90.00
#
_symmetry.space_group_name_H-M   'P 1'
#
loop_
_entity.id
_entity.type
_entity.pdbx_description
1 polymer ?
#
loop_
_entity_poly.entity_id
_entity_poly.type
_entity_poly.pdbx_seq_one_letter_code
_entity_poly.pdbx_strand_id
1 'polypeptide(L)'
;MAAIEQQVLKGEVTKNISVLLKSTREEKALNKPLYAINWFSTKEAWMYHFYNFLALPRVKSIGGKVFFKGKIYQSLHGEESDSRNLLLIVRYPSGKKFITLMKDFLFKAVSIFRILSVKDFSFGFTKKLFPFDNKTTLDKTQKYAIHHFKTKNFEEVDIIELQKILDDIDVELHYAGLINAKLYSQEKDKAQEQIPCLMDGILLFRSETLYCINRLFDSKAYQQFMAQFDSSYIGLVKRTK
;
A
#
# COMPACT_ATOMS: atom_id res chain seq x y z
N MET A 1 -24.88 -18.25 -6.82
CA MET A 1 -23.93 -17.13 -6.65
C MET A 1 -23.14 -17.23 -5.35
N ALA A 2 -23.75 -17.32 -4.19
CA ALA A 2 -23.03 -17.40 -2.89
C ALA A 2 -21.99 -18.55 -2.75
N ALA A 3 -22.26 -19.72 -3.35
CA ALA A 3 -21.35 -20.86 -3.27
C ALA A 3 -20.08 -20.67 -4.12
N ILE A 4 -20.20 -19.99 -5.27
CA ILE A 4 -19.06 -19.69 -6.15
C ILE A 4 -18.19 -18.60 -5.53
N GLU A 5 -18.81 -17.58 -4.92
CA GLU A 5 -18.11 -16.53 -4.18
C GLU A 5 -17.37 -17.08 -2.95
N GLN A 6 -17.96 -18.03 -2.22
CA GLN A 6 -17.29 -18.71 -1.12
C GLN A 6 -16.11 -19.58 -1.58
N GLN A 7 -16.20 -20.21 -2.72
CA GLN A 7 -15.10 -21.01 -3.29
C GLN A 7 -13.96 -20.11 -3.79
N VAL A 8 -14.26 -18.98 -4.41
CA VAL A 8 -13.28 -17.99 -4.83
C VAL A 8 -12.58 -17.37 -3.61
N LEU A 9 -13.34 -16.96 -2.59
CA LEU A 9 -12.78 -16.44 -1.34
C LEU A 9 -11.92 -17.46 -0.60
N LYS A 10 -12.34 -18.73 -0.55
CA LYS A 10 -11.55 -19.81 0.04
C LYS A 10 -10.26 -20.07 -0.72
N GLY A 11 -10.34 -20.09 -2.05
CA GLY A 11 -9.18 -20.27 -2.93
C GLY A 11 -8.18 -19.13 -2.83
N GLU A 12 -8.63 -17.88 -2.83
CA GLU A 12 -7.78 -16.70 -2.71
C GLU A 12 -7.13 -16.61 -1.32
N VAL A 13 -7.88 -16.78 -0.23
CA VAL A 13 -7.30 -16.75 1.13
C VAL A 13 -6.27 -17.85 1.31
N THR A 14 -6.51 -19.07 0.81
CA THR A 14 -5.57 -20.18 0.90
C THR A 14 -4.33 -19.91 0.04
N LYS A 15 -4.49 -19.39 -1.17
CA LYS A 15 -3.41 -19.01 -2.06
C LYS A 15 -2.57 -17.88 -1.47
N ASN A 16 -3.21 -16.90 -0.86
CA ASN A 16 -2.58 -15.76 -0.22
C ASN A 16 -1.76 -16.16 1.02
N ILE A 17 -2.30 -17.07 1.84
CA ILE A 17 -1.57 -17.65 2.96
C ILE A 17 -0.39 -18.49 2.45
N SER A 18 -0.57 -19.27 1.37
CA SER A 18 0.49 -20.09 0.80
C SER A 18 1.61 -19.25 0.18
N VAL A 19 1.29 -18.12 -0.44
CA VAL A 19 2.30 -17.16 -0.94
C VAL A 19 3.05 -16.52 0.21
N LEU A 20 2.34 -16.08 1.27
CA LEU A 20 2.96 -15.55 2.47
C LEU A 20 3.89 -16.60 3.12
N LEU A 21 3.44 -17.84 3.24
CA LEU A 21 4.23 -18.95 3.78
C LEU A 21 5.42 -19.36 2.88
N LYS A 22 5.28 -19.24 1.56
CA LYS A 22 6.38 -19.49 0.61
C LYS A 22 7.43 -18.37 0.61
N SER A 23 7.00 -17.11 0.72
CA SER A 23 7.89 -15.95 0.82
C SER A 23 8.61 -15.85 2.18
N THR A 24 8.06 -16.50 3.21
CA THR A 24 8.58 -16.51 4.59
C THR A 24 9.14 -17.89 4.98
N ARG A 25 10.01 -18.47 4.16
CA ARG A 25 10.71 -19.72 4.47
C ARG A 25 11.47 -19.68 5.81
N GLU A 26 11.63 -18.49 6.41
CA GLU A 26 12.23 -18.34 7.72
C GLU A 26 11.16 -18.00 8.77
N GLU A 27 11.04 -18.85 9.76
CA GLU A 27 10.18 -18.65 10.94
C GLU A 27 10.44 -17.30 11.63
N LYS A 28 11.68 -16.80 11.56
CA LYS A 28 12.10 -15.48 12.02
C LYS A 28 11.40 -14.32 11.28
N ALA A 29 11.12 -14.45 9.98
CA ALA A 29 10.44 -13.41 9.21
C ALA A 29 8.96 -13.25 9.62
N LEU A 30 8.29 -14.35 9.99
CA LEU A 30 6.90 -14.33 10.46
C LEU A 30 6.71 -13.63 11.81
N ASN A 31 7.78 -13.47 12.59
CA ASN A 31 7.75 -12.80 13.89
C ASN A 31 8.04 -11.30 13.80
N LYS A 32 8.47 -10.80 12.62
CA LYS A 32 8.76 -9.38 12.41
C LYS A 32 7.50 -8.59 12.08
N PRO A 33 7.49 -7.27 12.37
CA PRO A 33 6.41 -6.38 11.93
C PRO A 33 6.22 -6.46 10.43
N LEU A 34 4.94 -6.50 10.01
CA LEU A 34 4.52 -6.58 8.62
C LEU A 34 3.73 -5.33 8.25
N TYR A 35 4.07 -4.72 7.12
CA TYR A 35 3.29 -3.62 6.56
C TYR A 35 2.53 -4.12 5.34
N ALA A 36 1.22 -3.92 5.36
CA ALA A 36 0.34 -4.28 4.25
C ALA A 36 -0.08 -3.02 3.51
N ILE A 37 0.24 -2.97 2.23
CA ILE A 37 -0.18 -1.91 1.33
C ILE A 37 -1.49 -2.34 0.69
N ASN A 38 -2.50 -1.48 0.77
CA ASN A 38 -3.75 -1.61 0.05
C ASN A 38 -3.90 -0.39 -0.86
N TRP A 39 -3.95 -0.63 -2.16
CA TRP A 39 -4.05 0.36 -3.21
C TRP A 39 -5.30 0.06 -4.04
N PHE A 40 -6.31 0.91 -4.00
CA PHE A 40 -7.62 0.60 -4.59
C PHE A 40 -8.47 1.83 -4.82
N SER A 41 -9.54 1.65 -5.59
CA SER A 41 -10.60 2.62 -5.74
C SER A 41 -11.87 2.17 -5.03
N THR A 42 -12.59 3.11 -4.41
CA THR A 42 -13.88 2.83 -3.79
C THR A 42 -15.00 2.94 -4.82
N LYS A 43 -15.88 1.91 -4.90
CA LYS A 43 -17.15 1.96 -5.64
C LYS A 43 -18.19 2.67 -4.80
N GLU A 44 -18.43 2.12 -3.60
CA GLU A 44 -19.45 2.56 -2.66
C GLU A 44 -18.83 3.02 -1.34
N ALA A 45 -18.69 4.34 -1.19
CA ALA A 45 -17.99 4.92 -0.04
C ALA A 45 -18.65 4.57 1.30
N TRP A 46 -19.99 4.58 1.41
CA TRP A 46 -20.71 4.26 2.63
C TRP A 46 -20.50 2.79 3.06
N MET A 47 -20.51 1.86 2.09
CA MET A 47 -20.28 0.44 2.35
C MET A 47 -18.84 0.18 2.79
N TYR A 48 -17.87 0.92 2.20
CA TYR A 48 -16.48 0.87 2.63
C TYR A 48 -16.31 1.45 4.05
N HIS A 49 -17.04 2.49 4.42
CA HIS A 49 -17.06 3.01 5.80
C HIS A 49 -17.62 1.99 6.77
N PHE A 50 -18.72 1.33 6.41
CA PHE A 50 -19.32 0.26 7.20
C PHE A 50 -18.35 -0.92 7.38
N TYR A 51 -17.71 -1.35 6.29
CA TYR A 51 -16.64 -2.36 6.37
C TYR A 51 -15.57 -1.95 7.39
N ASN A 52 -15.05 -0.73 7.30
CA ASN A 52 -14.01 -0.26 8.22
C ASN A 52 -14.50 -0.24 9.68
N PHE A 53 -15.73 0.14 9.91
CA PHE A 53 -16.33 0.13 11.26
C PHE A 53 -16.30 -1.28 11.87
N LEU A 54 -16.66 -2.29 11.09
CA LEU A 54 -16.67 -3.69 11.54
C LEU A 54 -15.28 -4.35 11.59
N ALA A 55 -14.43 -4.05 10.63
CA ALA A 55 -13.10 -4.68 10.47
C ALA A 55 -12.05 -4.12 11.44
N LEU A 56 -12.09 -2.80 11.70
CA LEU A 56 -11.07 -2.13 12.49
C LEU A 56 -10.91 -2.66 13.92
N PRO A 57 -11.98 -2.99 14.68
CA PRO A 57 -11.85 -3.64 15.98
C PRO A 57 -11.07 -4.96 15.91
N ARG A 58 -11.31 -5.76 14.86
CA ARG A 58 -10.60 -7.04 14.66
C ARG A 58 -9.12 -6.83 14.34
N VAL A 59 -8.80 -5.85 13.49
CA VAL A 59 -7.42 -5.47 13.22
C VAL A 59 -6.73 -5.01 14.51
N LYS A 60 -7.39 -4.18 15.32
CA LYS A 60 -6.86 -3.69 16.60
C LYS A 60 -6.65 -4.81 17.63
N SER A 61 -7.56 -5.78 17.71
CA SER A 61 -7.48 -6.88 18.71
C SER A 61 -6.23 -7.75 18.53
N ILE A 62 -5.69 -7.84 17.32
CA ILE A 62 -4.41 -8.51 17.04
C ILE A 62 -3.20 -7.58 17.14
N GLY A 63 -3.37 -6.33 17.55
CA GLY A 63 -2.33 -5.30 17.63
C GLY A 63 -2.02 -4.61 16.32
N GLY A 64 -2.88 -4.78 15.29
CA GLY A 64 -2.77 -4.08 14.02
C GLY A 64 -3.08 -2.58 14.18
N LYS A 65 -2.36 -1.74 13.44
CA LYS A 65 -2.52 -0.28 13.45
C LYS A 65 -2.55 0.25 12.03
N VAL A 66 -3.48 1.16 11.74
CA VAL A 66 -3.41 1.96 10.52
C VAL A 66 -2.20 2.88 10.64
N PHE A 67 -1.20 2.66 9.79
CA PHE A 67 0.00 3.48 9.72
C PHE A 67 -0.26 4.75 8.91
N PHE A 68 -0.91 4.58 7.75
CA PHE A 68 -1.28 5.68 6.87
C PHE A 68 -2.59 5.36 6.14
N LYS A 69 -3.45 6.36 5.99
CA LYS A 69 -4.61 6.32 5.11
C LYS A 69 -4.75 7.66 4.42
N GLY A 70 -4.79 7.64 3.10
CA GLY A 70 -4.90 8.85 2.31
C GLY A 70 -5.72 8.65 1.05
N LYS A 71 -6.36 9.73 0.63
CA LYS A 71 -7.09 9.82 -0.64
C LYS A 71 -6.21 10.53 -1.66
N ILE A 72 -6.01 9.90 -2.81
CA ILE A 72 -5.35 10.54 -3.95
C ILE A 72 -6.33 11.55 -4.55
N TYR A 73 -5.86 12.76 -4.79
CA TYR A 73 -6.70 13.83 -5.34
C TYR A 73 -6.12 14.46 -6.62
N GLN A 74 -4.85 14.17 -6.92
CA GLN A 74 -4.20 14.65 -8.14
C GLN A 74 -3.08 13.70 -8.53
N SER A 75 -3.02 13.30 -9.80
CA SER A 75 -1.88 12.60 -10.40
C SER A 75 -0.90 13.64 -10.95
N LEU A 76 0.39 13.47 -10.66
CA LEU A 76 1.47 14.31 -11.16
C LEU A 76 2.25 13.64 -12.28
N HIS A 77 2.36 12.31 -12.24
CA HIS A 77 3.10 11.52 -13.20
C HIS A 77 2.52 10.10 -13.30
N GLY A 78 2.67 9.46 -14.46
CA GLY A 78 2.19 8.11 -14.72
C GLY A 78 0.86 8.06 -15.46
N GLU A 79 0.43 6.86 -15.83
CA GLU A 79 -0.81 6.64 -16.55
C GLU A 79 -2.03 6.68 -15.62
N GLU A 80 -3.19 7.09 -16.15
CA GLU A 80 -4.44 7.12 -15.40
C GLU A 80 -4.85 5.69 -14.96
N SER A 81 -4.51 4.69 -15.74
CA SER A 81 -4.72 3.26 -15.41
C SER A 81 -4.01 2.84 -14.13
N ASP A 82 -2.91 3.47 -13.75
CA ASP A 82 -2.16 3.22 -12.52
C ASP A 82 -2.75 3.95 -11.31
N SER A 83 -3.62 4.93 -11.56
CA SER A 83 -4.24 5.71 -10.51
C SER A 83 -5.28 4.90 -9.74
N ARG A 84 -5.29 5.08 -8.43
CA ARG A 84 -6.32 4.60 -7.51
C ARG A 84 -6.66 5.74 -6.56
N ASN A 85 -7.88 5.76 -6.06
CA ASN A 85 -8.30 6.88 -5.24
C ASN A 85 -7.97 6.75 -3.75
N LEU A 86 -7.46 5.58 -3.30
CA LEU A 86 -7.17 5.36 -1.90
C LEU A 86 -5.93 4.50 -1.66
N LEU A 87 -5.05 5.01 -0.80
CA LEU A 87 -3.92 4.29 -0.22
C LEU A 87 -4.20 4.00 1.25
N LEU A 88 -4.03 2.75 1.66
CA LEU A 88 -4.10 2.34 3.06
C LEU A 88 -2.90 1.46 3.40
N ILE A 89 -2.07 1.91 4.35
CA ILE A 89 -0.96 1.15 4.89
C ILE A 89 -1.33 0.70 6.31
N VAL A 90 -1.33 -0.61 6.53
CA VAL A 90 -1.62 -1.20 7.84
C VAL A 90 -0.38 -1.92 8.36
N ARG A 91 0.06 -1.54 9.55
CA ARG A 91 1.14 -2.24 10.26
C ARG A 91 0.54 -3.34 11.12
N TYR A 92 1.01 -4.55 10.94
CA TYR A 92 0.75 -5.69 11.83
C TYR A 92 1.96 -5.98 12.69
N PRO A 93 1.78 -6.43 13.96
CA PRO A 93 2.91 -6.74 14.85
C PRO A 93 3.79 -7.87 14.31
N SER A 94 3.19 -8.81 13.57
CA SER A 94 3.91 -9.90 12.94
C SER A 94 3.07 -10.56 11.85
N GLY A 95 3.72 -11.31 10.95
CA GLY A 95 3.03 -12.12 9.95
C GLY A 95 2.13 -13.20 10.57
N LYS A 96 2.53 -13.78 11.71
CA LYS A 96 1.69 -14.74 12.46
C LYS A 96 0.37 -14.11 12.89
N LYS A 97 0.38 -12.88 13.40
CA LYS A 97 -0.84 -12.15 13.80
C LYS A 97 -1.73 -11.83 12.59
N PHE A 98 -1.13 -11.45 11.47
CA PHE A 98 -1.88 -11.26 10.22
C PHE A 98 -2.57 -12.55 9.77
N ILE A 99 -1.88 -13.69 9.78
CA ILE A 99 -2.47 -15.00 9.43
C ILE A 99 -3.61 -15.36 10.38
N THR A 100 -3.48 -15.07 11.67
CA THR A 100 -4.57 -15.27 12.65
C THR A 100 -5.81 -14.46 12.28
N LEU A 101 -5.64 -13.18 11.89
CA LEU A 101 -6.74 -12.34 11.42
C LEU A 101 -7.41 -12.91 10.16
N MET A 102 -6.61 -13.38 9.20
CA MET A 102 -7.15 -13.94 7.96
C MET A 102 -7.92 -15.26 8.18
N LYS A 103 -7.65 -15.96 9.29
CA LYS A 103 -8.40 -17.17 9.69
C LYS A 103 -9.66 -16.85 10.50
N ASP A 104 -9.76 -15.65 11.04
CA ASP A 104 -10.92 -15.23 11.85
C ASP A 104 -12.20 -15.23 11.02
N PHE A 105 -13.21 -15.97 11.50
CA PHE A 105 -14.48 -16.14 10.78
C PHE A 105 -15.22 -14.81 10.61
N LEU A 106 -15.26 -13.98 11.65
CA LEU A 106 -15.97 -12.71 11.59
C LEU A 106 -15.25 -11.73 10.65
N PHE A 107 -13.91 -11.71 10.65
CA PHE A 107 -13.15 -10.90 9.71
C PHE A 107 -13.42 -11.33 8.26
N LYS A 108 -13.51 -12.63 7.99
CA LYS A 108 -13.87 -13.14 6.66
C LYS A 108 -15.27 -12.71 6.25
N ALA A 109 -16.27 -12.87 7.13
CA ALA A 109 -17.64 -12.46 6.84
C ALA A 109 -17.74 -10.96 6.53
N VAL A 110 -17.05 -10.12 7.33
CA VAL A 110 -17.01 -8.67 7.11
C VAL A 110 -16.27 -8.30 5.83
N SER A 111 -15.30 -9.09 5.39
CA SER A 111 -14.52 -8.83 4.16
C SER A 111 -15.37 -8.88 2.89
N ILE A 112 -16.55 -9.47 2.91
CA ILE A 112 -17.52 -9.43 1.81
C ILE A 112 -17.90 -7.98 1.49
N PHE A 113 -18.15 -7.16 2.52
CA PHE A 113 -18.45 -5.73 2.33
C PHE A 113 -17.29 -4.97 1.66
N ARG A 114 -16.04 -5.36 1.94
CA ARG A 114 -14.89 -4.80 1.25
C ARG A 114 -14.92 -5.13 -0.24
N ILE A 115 -15.16 -6.38 -0.60
CA ILE A 115 -15.19 -6.82 -2.02
C ILE A 115 -16.28 -6.07 -2.78
N LEU A 116 -17.44 -5.88 -2.19
CA LEU A 116 -18.55 -5.15 -2.80
C LEU A 116 -18.30 -3.65 -2.91
N SER A 117 -17.51 -3.07 -1.99
CA SER A 117 -17.30 -1.63 -1.87
C SER A 117 -16.07 -1.10 -2.60
N VAL A 118 -15.15 -1.96 -3.05
CA VAL A 118 -13.92 -1.55 -3.72
C VAL A 118 -13.81 -2.13 -5.12
N LYS A 119 -13.07 -1.43 -5.97
CA LYS A 119 -12.64 -1.90 -7.29
C LYS A 119 -11.14 -1.72 -7.45
N ASP A 120 -10.56 -2.39 -8.44
CA ASP A 120 -9.15 -2.26 -8.79
C ASP A 120 -8.24 -2.48 -7.56
N PHE A 121 -8.59 -3.45 -6.74
CA PHE A 121 -7.91 -3.71 -5.47
C PHE A 121 -6.58 -4.40 -5.71
N SER A 122 -5.51 -3.77 -5.27
CA SER A 122 -4.16 -4.32 -5.23
C SER A 122 -3.68 -4.36 -3.79
N PHE A 123 -3.08 -5.47 -3.42
CA PHE A 123 -2.61 -5.72 -2.07
C PHE A 123 -1.21 -6.33 -2.09
N GLY A 124 -0.35 -5.88 -1.20
CA GLY A 124 0.98 -6.44 -1.08
C GLY A 124 1.57 -6.21 0.31
N PHE A 125 2.58 -7.02 0.62
CA PHE A 125 3.37 -6.87 1.84
C PHE A 125 4.69 -6.22 1.51
N THR A 126 5.09 -5.25 2.33
CA THR A 126 6.36 -4.57 2.16
C THR A 126 7.37 -4.99 3.20
N LYS A 127 8.61 -5.16 2.74
CA LYS A 127 9.79 -5.06 3.58
C LYS A 127 10.12 -3.56 3.70
N LYS A 128 10.19 -3.07 4.93
CA LYS A 128 10.59 -1.70 5.21
C LYS A 128 12.05 -1.49 4.85
N LEU A 129 12.34 -0.46 4.04
CA LEU A 129 13.70 -0.13 3.61
C LEU A 129 14.43 0.81 4.57
N PHE A 130 13.68 1.60 5.35
CA PHE A 130 14.23 2.65 6.19
C PHE A 130 13.65 2.61 7.62
N PRO A 131 14.43 2.89 8.68
CA PRO A 131 13.95 2.98 10.04
C PRO A 131 13.15 4.28 10.22
N PHE A 132 11.82 4.21 10.11
CA PHE A 132 10.95 5.36 10.40
C PHE A 132 10.74 5.50 11.89
N ASP A 133 10.90 6.71 12.40
CA ASP A 133 10.48 7.01 13.75
C ASP A 133 8.94 7.02 13.82
N ASN A 134 8.39 6.16 14.68
CA ASN A 134 6.94 6.01 14.84
C ASN A 134 6.31 7.19 15.62
N LYS A 135 7.08 8.22 15.96
CA LYS A 135 6.63 9.37 16.75
C LYS A 135 5.91 10.45 15.96
N THR A 136 5.56 10.19 14.71
CA THR A 136 4.84 11.17 13.93
C THR A 136 3.44 11.43 14.48
N THR A 137 3.33 12.48 15.26
CA THR A 137 2.05 13.15 15.55
C THR A 137 1.33 13.43 14.24
N LEU A 138 0.03 13.14 14.26
CA LEU A 138 -0.87 13.44 13.13
C LEU A 138 -0.95 14.96 12.94
N ASP A 139 -0.05 15.52 12.16
CA ASP A 139 -0.20 16.89 11.72
C ASP A 139 -1.08 16.92 10.47
N LYS A 140 -2.28 17.48 10.62
CA LYS A 140 -3.26 17.63 9.54
C LYS A 140 -2.85 18.67 8.51
N THR A 141 -1.86 19.50 8.81
CA THR A 141 -1.39 20.58 7.93
C THR A 141 -0.44 20.03 6.85
N GLN A 142 0.24 18.93 7.12
CA GLN A 142 1.24 18.38 6.22
C GLN A 142 0.66 17.85 4.91
N LYS A 143 1.43 18.05 3.86
CA LYS A 143 1.16 17.59 2.50
C LYS A 143 1.87 16.26 2.26
N TYR A 144 1.26 15.40 1.49
CA TYR A 144 1.82 14.09 1.19
C TYR A 144 1.81 13.85 -0.31
N ALA A 145 2.82 13.13 -0.78
CA ALA A 145 2.87 12.56 -2.11
C ALA A 145 3.31 11.10 -2.05
N ILE A 146 2.77 10.32 -2.95
CA ILE A 146 3.15 8.93 -3.15
C ILE A 146 3.91 8.81 -4.46
N HIS A 147 4.97 8.00 -4.47
CA HIS A 147 5.62 7.50 -5.66
C HIS A 147 5.58 5.98 -5.62
N HIS A 148 4.77 5.38 -6.48
CA HIS A 148 4.80 3.96 -6.81
C HIS A 148 5.74 3.76 -7.99
N PHE A 149 6.58 2.74 -7.94
CA PHE A 149 7.52 2.46 -9.01
C PHE A 149 7.66 0.96 -9.29
N LYS A 150 8.03 0.66 -10.53
CA LYS A 150 8.37 -0.68 -10.99
C LYS A 150 9.87 -0.74 -11.24
N THR A 151 10.52 -1.80 -10.77
CA THR A 151 11.97 -1.98 -10.94
C THR A 151 12.30 -3.44 -11.16
N LYS A 152 13.27 -3.69 -12.05
CA LYS A 152 13.82 -5.04 -12.26
C LYS A 152 14.80 -5.44 -11.17
N ASN A 153 15.41 -4.46 -10.52
CA ASN A 153 16.50 -4.68 -9.58
C ASN A 153 16.19 -4.06 -8.22
N PHE A 154 15.64 -4.87 -7.31
CA PHE A 154 15.23 -4.43 -5.98
C PHE A 154 16.38 -4.05 -5.05
N GLU A 155 17.59 -4.51 -5.34
CA GLU A 155 18.75 -4.28 -4.48
C GLU A 155 19.44 -2.94 -4.75
N GLU A 156 19.11 -2.28 -5.87
CA GLU A 156 19.77 -1.08 -6.36
C GLU A 156 19.04 0.24 -6.07
N VAL A 157 17.90 0.22 -5.37
CA VAL A 157 17.23 1.48 -4.99
C VAL A 157 18.05 2.17 -3.90
N ASP A 158 18.81 3.18 -4.29
CA ASP A 158 19.68 3.93 -3.39
C ASP A 158 18.89 4.92 -2.54
N ILE A 159 18.50 4.45 -1.35
CA ILE A 159 17.80 5.29 -0.36
C ILE A 159 18.71 6.38 0.22
N ILE A 160 20.03 6.20 0.19
CA ILE A 160 20.99 7.18 0.69
C ILE A 160 21.08 8.35 -0.30
N GLU A 161 21.11 8.05 -1.61
CA GLU A 161 21.03 9.08 -2.64
C GLU A 161 19.71 9.84 -2.56
N LEU A 162 18.60 9.12 -2.43
CA LEU A 162 17.29 9.73 -2.24
C LEU A 162 17.28 10.68 -1.04
N GLN A 163 17.83 10.25 0.10
CA GLN A 163 17.84 11.09 1.31
C GLN A 163 18.60 12.42 1.08
N LYS A 164 19.73 12.40 0.37
CA LYS A 164 20.45 13.63 0.04
C LYS A 164 19.62 14.59 -0.81
N ILE A 165 18.87 14.05 -1.79
CA ILE A 165 17.96 14.87 -2.64
C ILE A 165 16.87 15.53 -1.77
N LEU A 166 16.32 14.78 -0.79
CA LEU A 166 15.25 15.25 0.07
C LEU A 166 15.69 16.33 1.05
N ASP A 167 16.89 16.19 1.63
CA ASP A 167 17.48 17.13 2.58
C ASP A 167 17.65 18.53 1.97
N ASP A 168 17.97 18.62 0.67
CA ASP A 168 18.11 19.89 -0.04
C ASP A 168 16.78 20.63 -0.33
N ILE A 169 15.64 19.94 -0.18
CA ILE A 169 14.33 20.43 -0.65
C ILE A 169 13.32 20.58 0.50
N ASP A 170 13.66 20.21 1.71
CA ASP A 170 12.77 20.20 2.89
C ASP A 170 11.54 19.27 2.67
N VAL A 171 11.81 18.08 2.21
CA VAL A 171 10.85 16.99 2.07
C VAL A 171 11.34 15.78 2.85
N GLU A 172 10.46 15.20 3.65
CA GLU A 172 10.80 14.00 4.41
C GLU A 172 10.28 12.72 3.75
N LEU A 173 11.09 11.68 3.80
CA LEU A 173 10.66 10.33 3.46
C LEU A 173 9.85 9.74 4.62
N HIS A 174 8.53 9.79 4.51
CA HIS A 174 7.63 9.28 5.55
C HIS A 174 7.53 7.75 5.56
N TYR A 175 7.65 7.11 4.39
CA TYR A 175 7.67 5.67 4.25
C TYR A 175 8.41 5.26 2.97
N ALA A 176 9.18 4.17 3.05
CA ALA A 176 9.73 3.48 1.90
C ALA A 176 9.59 1.97 2.08
N GLY A 177 9.12 1.27 1.09
CA GLY A 177 8.95 -0.17 1.15
C GLY A 177 9.00 -0.84 -0.22
N LEU A 178 9.74 -1.95 -0.29
CA LEU A 178 9.69 -2.86 -1.43
C LEU A 178 8.62 -3.92 -1.18
N ILE A 179 7.85 -4.23 -2.21
CA ILE A 179 6.72 -5.14 -2.14
C ILE A 179 7.19 -6.55 -2.44
N ASN A 180 7.32 -7.37 -1.40
CA ASN A 180 7.85 -8.73 -1.51
C ASN A 180 6.80 -9.76 -1.96
N ALA A 181 5.52 -9.51 -1.70
CA ALA A 181 4.43 -10.40 -2.09
C ALA A 181 3.23 -9.57 -2.53
N LYS A 182 2.77 -9.81 -3.75
CA LYS A 182 1.66 -9.12 -4.37
C LYS A 182 0.47 -10.05 -4.46
N LEU A 183 -0.69 -9.53 -4.10
CA LEU A 183 -1.96 -10.23 -4.17
C LEU A 183 -2.95 -9.33 -4.89
N TYR A 184 -3.59 -9.88 -5.89
CA TYR A 184 -4.57 -9.18 -6.70
C TYR A 184 -5.92 -9.82 -6.50
N SER A 185 -6.96 -9.03 -6.23
CA SER A 185 -8.32 -9.45 -6.48
C SER A 185 -8.73 -8.91 -7.83
N GLN A 186 -9.03 -9.79 -8.76
CA GLN A 186 -9.64 -9.46 -10.02
C GLN A 186 -11.15 -9.47 -9.87
N GLU A 187 -11.83 -8.42 -10.29
CA GLU A 187 -13.06 -8.63 -11.03
C GLU A 187 -12.63 -9.14 -12.41
N LYS A 188 -12.96 -10.40 -12.72
CA LYS A 188 -12.69 -11.00 -14.02
C LYS A 188 -13.60 -10.38 -15.06
N ASP A 189 -13.25 -9.21 -15.55
CA ASP A 189 -13.65 -8.83 -16.89
C ASP A 189 -12.70 -9.54 -17.84
N LYS A 190 -13.24 -10.54 -18.53
CA LYS A 190 -12.53 -11.46 -19.44
C LYS A 190 -11.91 -10.79 -20.67
N ALA A 191 -11.90 -9.47 -20.77
CA ALA A 191 -11.49 -8.71 -21.95
C ALA A 191 -10.21 -7.87 -21.79
N GLN A 192 -9.58 -7.78 -20.61
CA GLN A 192 -8.36 -7.00 -20.45
C GLN A 192 -7.27 -7.79 -19.76
N GLU A 193 -6.29 -8.21 -20.54
CA GLU A 193 -5.05 -8.89 -20.11
C GLU A 193 -4.09 -7.99 -19.31
N GLN A 194 -4.40 -6.72 -19.07
CA GLN A 194 -3.55 -5.80 -18.35
C GLN A 194 -4.23 -5.28 -17.10
N ILE A 195 -3.99 -5.96 -15.99
CA ILE A 195 -4.38 -5.48 -14.69
C ILE A 195 -3.27 -4.56 -14.20
N PRO A 196 -3.62 -3.31 -13.84
CA PRO A 196 -2.65 -2.43 -13.22
C PRO A 196 -2.15 -3.07 -11.94
N CYS A 197 -0.92 -3.45 -11.98
CA CYS A 197 -0.24 -4.11 -10.88
C CYS A 197 0.07 -3.11 -9.78
N LEU A 198 -0.05 -3.54 -8.52
CA LEU A 198 0.72 -2.92 -7.47
C LEU A 198 2.19 -2.98 -7.90
N MET A 199 2.84 -1.83 -8.02
CA MET A 199 4.22 -1.73 -8.49
C MET A 199 5.17 -2.37 -7.46
N ASP A 200 6.44 -2.45 -7.76
CA ASP A 200 7.41 -3.19 -6.95
C ASP A 200 7.82 -2.44 -5.69
N GLY A 201 7.66 -1.13 -5.68
CA GLY A 201 7.98 -0.30 -4.53
C GLY A 201 7.05 0.88 -4.32
N ILE A 202 7.14 1.43 -3.11
CA ILE A 202 6.39 2.62 -2.70
C ILE A 202 7.29 3.53 -1.87
N LEU A 203 7.29 4.81 -2.23
CA LEU A 203 7.82 5.90 -1.42
C LEU A 203 6.64 6.82 -1.05
N LEU A 204 6.60 7.24 0.19
CA LEU A 204 5.62 8.19 0.68
C LEU A 204 6.38 9.39 1.26
N PHE A 205 6.19 10.53 0.66
CA PHE A 205 6.82 11.80 1.04
C PHE A 205 5.87 12.63 1.85
N ARG A 206 6.44 13.47 2.73
CA ARG A 206 5.70 14.53 3.41
C ARG A 206 6.49 15.83 3.42
N SER A 207 5.77 16.95 3.43
CA SER A 207 6.31 18.29 3.62
C SER A 207 5.24 19.20 4.22
N GLU A 208 5.64 20.33 4.75
CA GLU A 208 4.71 21.35 5.24
C GLU A 208 3.98 22.04 4.09
N THR A 209 4.59 22.11 2.90
CA THR A 209 4.06 22.82 1.75
C THR A 209 3.97 21.96 0.50
N LEU A 210 2.98 22.24 -0.37
CA LEU A 210 2.92 21.65 -1.71
C LEU A 210 4.06 22.17 -2.61
N TYR A 211 4.56 23.36 -2.33
CA TYR A 211 5.68 23.92 -3.08
C TYR A 211 6.91 23.02 -3.02
N CYS A 212 7.31 22.57 -1.83
CA CYS A 212 8.44 21.68 -1.67
C CYS A 212 8.22 20.34 -2.37
N ILE A 213 7.00 19.78 -2.27
CA ILE A 213 6.66 18.53 -2.98
C ILE A 213 6.76 18.70 -4.50
N ASN A 214 6.22 19.77 -5.07
CA ASN A 214 6.32 20.01 -6.51
C ASN A 214 7.78 20.26 -6.91
N ARG A 215 8.53 21.07 -6.14
CA ARG A 215 9.97 21.29 -6.36
C ARG A 215 10.76 20.00 -6.35
N LEU A 216 10.42 19.02 -5.48
CA LEU A 216 11.06 17.71 -5.49
C LEU A 216 10.89 17.02 -6.84
N PHE A 217 9.65 16.89 -7.30
CA PHE A 217 9.36 16.17 -8.55
C PHE A 217 9.84 16.90 -9.79
N ASP A 218 9.98 18.22 -9.76
CA ASP A 218 10.50 19.05 -10.84
C ASP A 218 12.06 19.08 -10.83
N SER A 219 12.71 18.65 -9.75
CA SER A 219 14.18 18.71 -9.63
C SER A 219 14.86 17.72 -10.56
N LYS A 220 15.96 18.17 -11.20
CA LYS A 220 16.77 17.29 -12.06
C LYS A 220 17.32 16.07 -11.31
N ALA A 221 17.70 16.24 -10.05
CA ALA A 221 18.21 15.15 -9.21
C ALA A 221 17.16 14.06 -9.01
N TYR A 222 15.90 14.45 -8.70
CA TYR A 222 14.83 13.47 -8.55
C TYR A 222 14.42 12.83 -9.87
N GLN A 223 14.44 13.59 -10.96
CA GLN A 223 14.18 13.04 -12.30
C GLN A 223 15.23 11.99 -12.69
N GLN A 224 16.51 12.23 -12.37
CA GLN A 224 17.58 11.24 -12.56
C GLN A 224 17.36 10.00 -11.67
N PHE A 225 16.98 10.20 -10.41
CA PHE A 225 16.60 9.10 -9.53
C PHE A 225 15.41 8.29 -10.08
N MET A 226 14.40 8.94 -10.65
CA MET A 226 13.26 8.27 -11.28
C MET A 226 13.63 7.48 -12.53
N ALA A 227 14.63 7.92 -13.29
CA ALA A 227 15.04 7.29 -14.54
C ALA A 227 15.57 5.85 -14.36
N GLN A 228 15.91 5.44 -13.14
CA GLN A 228 16.30 4.06 -12.83
C GLN A 228 15.10 3.08 -12.79
N PHE A 229 13.86 3.58 -12.78
CA PHE A 229 12.67 2.75 -12.72
C PHE A 229 12.05 2.50 -14.08
N ASP A 230 11.52 1.29 -14.29
CA ASP A 230 10.85 0.90 -15.55
C ASP A 230 9.54 1.67 -15.76
N SER A 231 8.83 1.96 -14.69
CA SER A 231 7.65 2.81 -14.70
C SER A 231 7.41 3.41 -13.30
N SER A 232 6.76 4.55 -13.28
CA SER A 232 6.48 5.33 -12.08
C SER A 232 5.08 5.92 -12.12
N TYR A 233 4.43 5.96 -10.96
CA TYR A 233 3.22 6.72 -10.72
C TYR A 233 3.43 7.65 -9.52
N ILE A 234 3.14 8.93 -9.69
CA ILE A 234 3.23 9.94 -8.62
C ILE A 234 1.87 10.60 -8.44
N GLY A 235 1.40 10.65 -7.21
CA GLY A 235 0.14 11.28 -6.87
C GLY A 235 0.20 12.07 -5.57
N LEU A 236 -0.51 13.19 -5.54
CA LEU A 236 -0.73 13.96 -4.32
C LEU A 236 -1.80 13.30 -3.46
N VAL A 237 -1.53 13.23 -2.16
CA VAL A 237 -2.35 12.49 -1.20
C VAL A 237 -2.85 13.40 -0.09
N LYS A 238 -4.16 13.42 0.11
CA LYS A 238 -4.77 14.01 1.30
C LYS A 238 -4.88 12.94 2.38
N ARG A 239 -4.11 13.06 3.44
CA ARG A 239 -4.17 12.15 4.58
C ARG A 239 -5.53 12.24 5.26
N THR A 240 -6.13 11.08 5.57
CA THR A 240 -7.45 10.98 6.22
C THR A 240 -7.36 10.31 7.59
N LYS A 241 -6.23 9.63 7.85
CA LYS A 241 -5.94 9.00 9.15
C LYS A 241 -4.45 8.67 9.28
#